data_ccf3e766eb131f5482a48ae7db46f394
#
_entry.id   ccf3e766eb131f5482a48ae7db46f394
#
_cell.length_a   1.000
_cell.length_b   1.000
_cell.length_c   1.000
_cell.angle_alpha   90.00
_cell.angle_beta   90.00
_cell.angle_gamma   90.00
#
_symmetry.space_group_name_H-M   'P 1'
#
loop_
_entity.id
_entity.type
_entity.pdbx_description
1 polymer ?
#
loop_
_entity_poly.entity_id
_entity_poly.type
_entity_poly.pdbx_seq_one_letter_code
_entity_poly.pdbx_strand_id
1 'polypeptide(L)'
;MYKRQAIGRPQGSYITIEARNISKAGESYRKKIVDILLDYIRKLLESNIEKQADANTTLLVVGLGNRCITSDSLGPLVVDGLEVDYHIQTGQGRDGGMCAVIPGVMADTGLETADIIRGIAKQVKPSAVIAIDALAARNISRLNTTIQLSDRGINPGSGVGNHRVGINKDNIGVPVLALGVPTVIDAFTIAVDLVSPLLKNCTKEEREEFLSRIYMEGISDMYVTPKAIDTDVQNISGVISEALNQVLHI
;
A
#
# COMPACT_ATOMS: atom_id res chain seq x y z
N MET A 1 12.35 7.48 -19.67
CA MET A 1 12.78 7.78 -18.29
C MET A 1 12.27 9.16 -17.90
N TYR A 2 11.20 9.25 -17.10
CA TYR A 2 10.65 10.54 -16.67
C TYR A 2 11.56 11.16 -15.62
N LYS A 3 11.95 12.41 -15.80
CA LYS A 3 12.76 13.14 -14.82
C LYS A 3 11.96 13.38 -13.54
N ARG A 4 12.60 13.35 -12.37
CA ARG A 4 12.03 13.58 -11.03
C ARG A 4 11.06 14.77 -10.96
N GLN A 5 11.35 15.83 -11.70
CA GLN A 5 10.54 17.06 -11.79
C GLN A 5 9.18 16.87 -12.49
N ALA A 6 9.03 15.84 -13.36
CA ALA A 6 7.82 15.65 -14.15
C ALA A 6 6.65 15.03 -13.34
N ILE A 7 6.94 14.23 -12.30
CA ILE A 7 5.92 13.52 -11.52
C ILE A 7 5.95 13.84 -10.01
N GLY A 8 6.86 14.73 -9.56
CA GLY A 8 7.00 15.11 -8.15
C GLY A 8 7.39 13.97 -7.19
N ARG A 9 7.85 12.82 -7.71
CA ARG A 9 8.23 11.63 -6.94
C ARG A 9 9.72 11.32 -7.08
N PRO A 10 10.36 10.66 -6.09
CA PRO A 10 11.72 10.17 -6.20
C PRO A 10 11.88 9.27 -7.43
N GLN A 11 13.09 9.24 -8.00
CA GLN A 11 13.41 8.30 -9.08
C GLN A 11 13.29 6.86 -8.56
N GLY A 12 12.52 6.00 -9.23
CA GLY A 12 12.26 4.61 -8.83
C GLY A 12 11.23 3.94 -9.70
N SER A 13 10.85 2.73 -9.31
CA SER A 13 9.82 1.93 -9.96
C SER A 13 8.47 2.19 -9.31
N TYR A 14 7.47 2.49 -10.12
CA TYR A 14 6.08 2.69 -9.71
C TYR A 14 5.20 1.87 -10.63
N ILE A 15 4.56 0.85 -10.10
CA ILE A 15 3.75 -0.11 -10.84
C ILE A 15 2.30 0.03 -10.36
N THR A 16 1.37 0.08 -11.29
CA THR A 16 -0.06 0.03 -10.99
C THR A 16 -0.67 -1.15 -11.73
N ILE A 17 -1.22 -2.07 -10.99
CA ILE A 17 -1.97 -3.22 -11.51
C ILE A 17 -3.45 -2.85 -11.43
N GLU A 18 -4.11 -2.74 -12.60
CA GLU A 18 -5.56 -2.54 -12.64
C GLU A 18 -6.26 -3.89 -12.59
N ALA A 19 -7.03 -4.13 -11.55
CA ALA A 19 -7.75 -5.36 -11.31
C ALA A 19 -9.23 -5.04 -11.00
N ARG A 20 -9.98 -4.68 -12.03
CA ARG A 20 -11.40 -4.33 -11.89
C ARG A 20 -12.18 -5.53 -11.32
N ASN A 21 -13.05 -5.26 -10.35
CA ASN A 21 -13.84 -6.27 -9.63
C ASN A 21 -12.99 -7.35 -8.93
N ILE A 22 -11.77 -7.01 -8.47
CA ILE A 22 -10.89 -7.93 -7.75
C ILE A 22 -11.61 -8.58 -6.55
N SER A 23 -12.43 -7.83 -5.83
CA SER A 23 -13.19 -8.32 -4.69
C SER A 23 -14.29 -9.33 -5.05
N LYS A 24 -14.70 -9.39 -6.33
CA LYS A 24 -15.71 -10.32 -6.86
C LYS A 24 -15.12 -11.29 -7.87
N ALA A 25 -13.81 -11.40 -7.89
CA ALA A 25 -13.09 -12.21 -8.86
C ALA A 25 -13.41 -13.70 -8.68
N GLY A 26 -13.82 -14.37 -9.74
CA GLY A 26 -13.82 -15.83 -9.77
C GLY A 26 -12.40 -16.40 -9.68
N GLU A 27 -12.28 -17.66 -9.27
CA GLU A 27 -11.00 -18.32 -8.96
C GLU A 27 -9.92 -18.15 -10.03
N SER A 28 -10.27 -18.34 -11.30
CA SER A 28 -9.32 -18.19 -12.42
C SER A 28 -8.80 -16.76 -12.57
N TYR A 29 -9.66 -15.74 -12.37
CA TYR A 29 -9.22 -14.34 -12.44
C TYR A 29 -8.40 -13.95 -11.20
N ARG A 30 -8.80 -14.43 -10.01
CA ARG A 30 -8.04 -14.27 -8.79
C ARG A 30 -6.61 -14.80 -8.93
N LYS A 31 -6.46 -16.06 -9.39
CA LYS A 31 -5.15 -16.68 -9.63
C LYS A 31 -4.30 -15.86 -10.58
N LYS A 32 -4.87 -15.37 -11.69
CA LYS A 32 -4.14 -14.50 -12.62
C LYS A 32 -3.62 -13.22 -11.97
N ILE A 33 -4.39 -12.60 -11.08
CA ILE A 33 -3.94 -11.40 -10.35
C ILE A 33 -2.82 -11.76 -9.38
N VAL A 34 -2.94 -12.87 -8.66
CA VAL A 34 -1.91 -13.38 -7.76
C VAL A 34 -0.60 -13.61 -8.52
N ASP A 35 -0.64 -14.30 -9.66
CA ASP A 35 0.54 -14.59 -10.48
C ASP A 35 1.23 -13.29 -10.97
N ILE A 36 0.44 -12.31 -11.44
CA ILE A 36 0.96 -11.01 -11.87
C ILE A 36 1.60 -10.25 -10.70
N LEU A 37 0.92 -10.23 -9.54
CA LEU A 37 1.39 -9.53 -8.37
C LEU A 37 2.69 -10.15 -7.85
N LEU A 38 2.75 -11.48 -7.77
CA LEU A 38 3.93 -12.24 -7.40
C LEU A 38 5.14 -11.94 -8.30
N ASP A 39 4.94 -11.95 -9.62
CA ASP A 39 5.98 -11.65 -10.60
C ASP A 39 6.56 -10.23 -10.39
N TYR A 40 5.72 -9.22 -10.20
CA TYR A 40 6.18 -7.85 -9.95
C TYR A 40 6.84 -7.68 -8.58
N ILE A 41 6.34 -8.34 -7.52
CA ILE A 41 6.99 -8.31 -6.20
C ILE A 41 8.39 -8.91 -6.31
N ARG A 42 8.55 -10.08 -6.91
CA ARG A 42 9.85 -10.73 -7.12
C ARG A 42 10.83 -9.84 -7.89
N LYS A 43 10.41 -9.29 -9.03
CA LYS A 43 11.24 -8.38 -9.83
C LYS A 43 11.70 -7.16 -9.05
N LEU A 44 10.83 -6.56 -8.25
CA LEU A 44 11.19 -5.42 -7.41
C LEU A 44 12.13 -5.83 -6.27
N LEU A 45 11.93 -6.97 -5.64
CA LEU A 45 12.82 -7.50 -4.61
C LEU A 45 14.21 -7.75 -5.19
N GLU A 46 14.33 -8.51 -6.25
CA GLU A 46 15.59 -8.86 -6.89
C GLU A 46 16.40 -7.64 -7.30
N SER A 47 15.71 -6.63 -7.86
CA SER A 47 16.37 -5.37 -8.25
C SER A 47 16.89 -4.54 -7.07
N ASN A 48 16.35 -4.73 -5.86
CA ASN A 48 16.70 -3.95 -4.68
C ASN A 48 17.61 -4.68 -3.69
N ILE A 49 17.55 -6.02 -3.63
CA ILE A 49 18.45 -6.83 -2.79
C ILE A 49 19.69 -7.34 -3.57
N GLU A 50 19.79 -7.01 -4.86
CA GLU A 50 20.91 -7.38 -5.76
C GLU A 50 21.18 -8.89 -5.84
N LYS A 51 20.18 -9.71 -5.55
CA LYS A 51 20.20 -11.18 -5.65
C LYS A 51 18.80 -11.72 -5.89
N GLN A 52 18.70 -12.94 -6.35
CA GLN A 52 17.41 -13.64 -6.44
C GLN A 52 16.86 -13.88 -5.03
N ALA A 53 15.58 -13.61 -4.82
CA ALA A 53 14.91 -13.96 -3.57
C ALA A 53 14.74 -15.49 -3.51
N ASP A 54 15.24 -16.09 -2.45
CA ASP A 54 15.27 -17.53 -2.21
C ASP A 54 14.90 -17.87 -0.76
N ALA A 55 14.98 -19.13 -0.40
CA ALA A 55 14.72 -19.63 0.95
C ALA A 55 15.64 -19.02 2.03
N ASN A 56 16.81 -18.46 1.66
CA ASN A 56 17.72 -17.79 2.60
C ASN A 56 17.44 -16.28 2.69
N THR A 57 16.43 -15.79 2.00
CA THR A 57 16.01 -14.38 2.03
C THR A 57 15.07 -14.16 3.21
N THR A 58 15.42 -13.25 4.11
CA THR A 58 14.54 -12.85 5.21
C THR A 58 13.69 -11.66 4.77
N LEU A 59 12.37 -11.79 4.83
CA LEU A 59 11.42 -10.73 4.54
C LEU A 59 10.66 -10.31 5.81
N LEU A 60 10.60 -9.00 6.08
CA LEU A 60 9.73 -8.42 7.10
C LEU A 60 8.54 -7.78 6.41
N VAL A 61 7.35 -8.35 6.60
CA VAL A 61 6.09 -7.76 6.11
C VAL A 61 5.48 -6.89 7.20
N VAL A 62 5.11 -5.67 6.83
CA VAL A 62 4.55 -4.68 7.74
C VAL A 62 3.15 -4.30 7.28
N GLY A 63 2.13 -4.67 8.03
CA GLY A 63 0.75 -4.27 7.80
C GLY A 63 0.44 -2.94 8.48
N LEU A 64 0.41 -1.85 7.70
CA LEU A 64 0.08 -0.51 8.18
C LEU A 64 -1.44 -0.34 8.27
N GLY A 65 -1.86 0.60 9.11
CA GLY A 65 -3.25 0.99 9.28
C GLY A 65 -3.86 0.54 10.61
N ASN A 66 -5.14 0.83 10.77
CA ASN A 66 -5.91 0.55 11.96
C ASN A 66 -6.86 -0.62 11.73
N ARG A 67 -6.68 -1.70 12.49
CA ARG A 67 -7.52 -2.90 12.44
C ARG A 67 -9.01 -2.63 12.75
N CYS A 68 -9.28 -1.59 13.54
CA CYS A 68 -10.64 -1.23 13.96
C CYS A 68 -11.39 -0.37 12.93
N ILE A 69 -10.70 0.09 11.87
CA ILE A 69 -11.29 0.91 10.80
C ILE A 69 -11.23 0.10 9.51
N THR A 70 -12.36 -0.40 9.03
CA THR A 70 -12.43 -1.32 7.87
C THR A 70 -11.66 -0.81 6.67
N SER A 71 -11.84 0.46 6.30
CA SER A 71 -11.13 1.04 5.14
C SER A 71 -9.63 1.20 5.33
N ASP A 72 -9.14 1.10 6.57
CA ASP A 72 -7.72 1.21 6.95
C ASP A 72 -7.14 -0.14 7.43
N SER A 73 -7.91 -1.22 7.34
CA SER A 73 -7.51 -2.54 7.85
C SER A 73 -6.80 -3.44 6.83
N LEU A 74 -6.52 -2.95 5.61
CA LEU A 74 -5.90 -3.75 4.55
C LEU A 74 -4.59 -4.40 5.00
N GLY A 75 -3.65 -3.61 5.52
CA GLY A 75 -2.35 -4.12 5.98
C GLY A 75 -2.47 -5.17 7.08
N PRO A 76 -3.21 -4.90 8.16
CA PRO A 76 -3.53 -5.89 9.20
C PRO A 76 -4.12 -7.19 8.66
N LEU A 77 -5.10 -7.12 7.76
CA LEU A 77 -5.75 -8.31 7.19
C LEU A 77 -4.81 -9.11 6.27
N VAL A 78 -3.91 -8.44 5.54
CA VAL A 78 -2.88 -9.16 4.78
C VAL A 78 -1.97 -9.93 5.71
N VAL A 79 -1.49 -9.30 6.80
CA VAL A 79 -0.63 -9.97 7.80
C VAL A 79 -1.32 -11.17 8.42
N ASP A 80 -2.62 -11.11 8.70
CA ASP A 80 -3.40 -12.24 9.23
C ASP A 80 -3.46 -13.45 8.28
N GLY A 81 -3.33 -13.22 6.97
CA GLY A 81 -3.31 -14.27 5.95
C GLY A 81 -1.91 -14.78 5.59
N LEU A 82 -0.84 -14.32 6.26
CA LEU A 82 0.53 -14.75 5.95
C LEU A 82 0.93 -16.02 6.67
N GLU A 83 1.68 -16.85 5.96
CA GLU A 83 2.38 -18.02 6.50
C GLU A 83 3.78 -17.59 6.96
N VAL A 84 3.90 -17.24 8.26
CA VAL A 84 5.16 -16.76 8.83
C VAL A 84 5.99 -17.94 9.39
N ASP A 85 7.22 -18.07 8.93
CA ASP A 85 8.09 -19.20 9.23
C ASP A 85 9.51 -18.82 9.74
N TYR A 86 9.82 -17.52 9.80
CA TYR A 86 11.13 -17.03 10.24
C TYR A 86 11.59 -17.63 11.58
N HIS A 87 10.69 -17.75 12.56
CA HIS A 87 11.01 -18.33 13.88
C HIS A 87 11.33 -19.83 13.80
N ILE A 88 10.76 -20.55 12.84
CA ILE A 88 11.02 -21.97 12.60
C ILE A 88 12.41 -22.12 11.96
N GLN A 89 12.71 -21.31 10.94
CA GLN A 89 13.98 -21.33 10.21
C GLN A 89 15.14 -21.00 11.17
N THR A 90 15.04 -19.89 11.90
CA THR A 90 16.06 -19.49 12.88
C THR A 90 16.22 -20.49 14.04
N GLY A 91 15.14 -21.08 14.52
CA GLY A 91 15.16 -22.15 15.52
C GLY A 91 15.87 -23.44 15.04
N GLN A 92 15.96 -23.65 13.73
CA GLN A 92 16.70 -24.75 13.09
C GLN A 92 18.13 -24.34 12.66
N GLY A 93 18.58 -23.12 13.00
CA GLY A 93 19.88 -22.60 12.60
C GLY A 93 19.98 -22.27 11.10
N ARG A 94 18.86 -22.01 10.44
CA ARG A 94 18.80 -21.60 9.03
C ARG A 94 18.54 -20.10 8.95
N ASP A 95 19.14 -19.45 7.95
CA ASP A 95 18.79 -18.08 7.57
C ASP A 95 17.58 -18.09 6.65
N GLY A 96 16.83 -16.99 6.65
CA GLY A 96 15.69 -16.77 5.74
C GLY A 96 14.32 -16.93 6.40
N GLY A 97 13.29 -16.82 5.59
CA GLY A 97 11.90 -16.92 5.99
C GLY A 97 11.17 -15.59 6.08
N MET A 98 9.86 -15.68 6.32
CA MET A 98 8.97 -14.53 6.44
C MET A 98 8.61 -14.28 7.90
N CYS A 99 8.74 -13.04 8.33
CA CYS A 99 8.14 -12.54 9.57
C CYS A 99 7.23 -11.34 9.27
N ALA A 100 6.28 -11.07 10.14
CA ALA A 100 5.31 -10.00 9.95
C ALA A 100 5.03 -9.23 11.25
N VAL A 101 4.63 -7.98 11.11
CA VAL A 101 4.22 -7.12 12.22
C VAL A 101 3.10 -6.18 11.81
N ILE A 102 2.18 -5.94 12.74
CA ILE A 102 1.17 -4.89 12.67
C ILE A 102 1.56 -3.86 13.75
N PRO A 103 2.24 -2.76 13.37
CA PRO A 103 2.75 -1.81 14.37
C PRO A 103 1.64 -0.99 15.05
N GLY A 104 0.43 -1.00 14.49
CA GLY A 104 -0.66 -0.13 14.90
C GLY A 104 -0.46 1.31 14.42
N VAL A 105 -1.37 2.19 14.84
CA VAL A 105 -1.32 3.62 14.52
C VAL A 105 -0.74 4.42 15.69
N MET A 106 -0.16 5.57 15.41
CA MET A 106 0.46 6.43 16.46
C MET A 106 -0.54 6.85 17.54
N ALA A 107 -1.83 6.98 17.18
CA ALA A 107 -2.86 7.31 18.15
C ALA A 107 -3.01 6.24 19.26
N ASP A 108 -2.76 4.97 18.92
CA ASP A 108 -2.88 3.85 19.87
C ASP A 108 -1.56 3.59 20.61
N THR A 109 -0.42 3.77 19.92
CA THR A 109 0.89 3.38 20.44
C THR A 109 1.68 4.52 21.06
N GLY A 110 1.39 5.77 20.69
CA GLY A 110 2.19 6.94 21.04
C GLY A 110 3.56 7.03 20.36
N LEU A 111 3.86 6.11 19.43
CA LEU A 111 5.15 5.99 18.76
C LEU A 111 5.02 6.23 17.25
N GLU A 112 6.06 6.81 16.64
CA GLU A 112 6.16 6.84 15.19
C GLU A 112 6.32 5.42 14.63
N THR A 113 5.48 5.05 13.67
CA THR A 113 5.48 3.72 13.04
C THR A 113 6.85 3.38 12.43
N ALA A 114 7.52 4.35 11.83
CA ALA A 114 8.87 4.16 11.27
C ALA A 114 9.91 3.79 12.35
N ASP A 115 9.77 4.31 13.59
CA ASP A 115 10.68 3.97 14.69
C ASP A 115 10.48 2.54 15.18
N ILE A 116 9.22 2.09 15.26
CA ILE A 116 8.88 0.70 15.60
C ILE A 116 9.50 -0.24 14.55
N ILE A 117 9.25 0.02 13.28
CA ILE A 117 9.75 -0.81 12.17
C ILE A 117 11.28 -0.82 12.14
N ARG A 118 11.92 0.34 12.33
CA ARG A 118 13.38 0.44 12.39
C ARG A 118 13.97 -0.36 13.56
N GLY A 119 13.31 -0.36 14.71
CA GLY A 119 13.71 -1.18 15.86
C GLY A 119 13.68 -2.67 15.56
N ILE A 120 12.59 -3.13 14.94
CA ILE A 120 12.42 -4.54 14.52
C ILE A 120 13.43 -4.90 13.43
N ALA A 121 13.59 -4.05 12.40
CA ALA A 121 14.54 -4.29 11.32
C ALA A 121 15.99 -4.40 11.81
N LYS A 122 16.39 -3.63 12.82
CA LYS A 122 17.72 -3.75 13.46
C LYS A 122 17.93 -5.12 14.12
N GLN A 123 16.88 -5.68 14.73
CA GLN A 123 16.95 -6.98 15.41
C GLN A 123 16.86 -8.15 14.42
N VAL A 124 15.92 -8.11 13.49
CA VAL A 124 15.65 -9.17 12.52
C VAL A 124 16.68 -9.18 11.39
N LYS A 125 17.18 -7.99 11.01
CA LYS A 125 18.11 -7.78 9.87
C LYS A 125 17.54 -8.34 8.55
N PRO A 126 16.31 -7.98 8.17
CA PRO A 126 15.71 -8.54 6.97
C PRO A 126 16.46 -8.07 5.71
N SER A 127 16.41 -8.88 4.66
CA SER A 127 16.93 -8.52 3.33
C SER A 127 16.12 -7.38 2.72
N ALA A 128 14.83 -7.35 3.00
CA ALA A 128 13.92 -6.27 2.61
C ALA A 128 12.70 -6.19 3.54
N VAL A 129 12.06 -5.02 3.56
CA VAL A 129 10.76 -4.77 4.17
C VAL A 129 9.71 -4.63 3.08
N ILE A 130 8.54 -5.25 3.26
CA ILE A 130 7.35 -5.02 2.43
C ILE A 130 6.31 -4.31 3.29
N ALA A 131 6.07 -3.03 3.03
CA ALA A 131 5.08 -2.23 3.74
C ALA A 131 3.76 -2.21 2.96
N ILE A 132 2.66 -2.58 3.61
CA ILE A 132 1.32 -2.67 3.03
C ILE A 132 0.42 -1.65 3.69
N ASP A 133 -0.27 -0.85 2.88
CA ASP A 133 -1.11 0.26 3.36
C ASP A 133 -2.38 0.45 2.55
N ALA A 134 -3.40 0.95 3.21
CA ALA A 134 -4.61 1.46 2.58
C ALA A 134 -4.37 2.90 2.10
N LEU A 135 -4.67 3.20 0.84
CA LEU A 135 -4.40 4.49 0.22
C LEU A 135 -5.68 5.30 0.02
N ALA A 136 -5.52 6.63 -0.11
CA ALA A 136 -6.56 7.49 -0.64
C ALA A 136 -6.51 7.52 -2.18
N ALA A 137 -7.64 7.28 -2.82
CA ALA A 137 -7.78 7.37 -4.26
C ALA A 137 -7.77 8.83 -4.73
N ARG A 138 -7.10 9.11 -5.84
CA ARG A 138 -7.13 10.41 -6.52
C ARG A 138 -8.16 10.48 -7.66
N ASN A 139 -8.89 9.40 -7.86
CA ASN A 139 -9.96 9.28 -8.84
C ASN A 139 -10.84 8.11 -8.42
N ILE A 140 -12.15 8.27 -8.56
CA ILE A 140 -13.14 7.27 -8.15
C ILE A 140 -12.97 5.92 -8.85
N SER A 141 -12.46 5.90 -10.09
CA SER A 141 -12.26 4.66 -10.84
C SER A 141 -11.16 3.76 -10.29
N ARG A 142 -10.28 4.29 -9.42
CA ARG A 142 -9.18 3.52 -8.80
C ARG A 142 -9.56 2.89 -7.47
N LEU A 143 -10.70 3.27 -6.91
CA LEU A 143 -11.14 2.81 -5.60
C LEU A 143 -11.42 1.31 -5.62
N ASN A 144 -10.71 0.53 -4.80
CA ASN A 144 -10.74 -0.93 -4.71
C ASN A 144 -10.52 -1.67 -6.06
N THR A 145 -9.86 -1.01 -7.03
CA THR A 145 -9.65 -1.58 -8.37
C THR A 145 -8.19 -1.61 -8.80
N THR A 146 -7.29 -1.04 -7.99
CA THR A 146 -5.88 -0.97 -8.32
C THR A 146 -5.01 -1.43 -7.16
N ILE A 147 -3.93 -2.16 -7.47
CA ILE A 147 -2.85 -2.46 -6.54
C ILE A 147 -1.63 -1.68 -7.02
N GLN A 148 -1.03 -0.90 -6.14
CA GLN A 148 0.13 -0.05 -6.43
C GLN A 148 1.36 -0.58 -5.73
N LEU A 149 2.48 -0.71 -6.47
CA LEU A 149 3.77 -1.11 -5.92
C LEU A 149 4.80 -0.02 -6.18
N SER A 150 5.75 0.13 -5.25
CA SER A 150 6.89 1.01 -5.39
C SER A 150 8.10 0.48 -4.63
N ASP A 151 9.30 0.70 -5.19
CA ASP A 151 10.58 0.43 -4.54
C ASP A 151 11.13 1.63 -3.74
N ARG A 152 10.33 2.66 -3.54
CA ARG A 152 10.72 3.89 -2.82
C ARG A 152 10.11 3.98 -1.42
N GLY A 153 9.45 2.91 -0.98
CA GLY A 153 8.73 2.92 0.28
C GLY A 153 7.44 3.74 0.22
N ILE A 154 6.92 4.09 1.38
CA ILE A 154 5.64 4.77 1.55
C ILE A 154 5.74 5.86 2.62
N ASN A 155 4.93 6.90 2.47
CA ASN A 155 4.68 7.92 3.49
C ASN A 155 3.28 7.70 4.05
N PRO A 156 3.13 7.03 5.19
CA PRO A 156 1.82 6.72 5.77
C PRO A 156 1.01 7.98 6.03
N GLY A 157 -0.29 7.95 5.75
CA GLY A 157 -1.19 9.06 5.99
C GLY A 157 -1.02 10.28 5.07
N SER A 158 -0.06 10.29 4.13
CA SER A 158 0.14 11.44 3.24
C SER A 158 -1.05 11.73 2.32
N GLY A 159 -1.86 10.71 2.01
CA GLY A 159 -3.08 10.84 1.22
C GLY A 159 -4.25 11.51 1.97
N VAL A 160 -4.14 11.59 3.30
CA VAL A 160 -5.16 12.16 4.20
C VAL A 160 -4.63 13.37 5.00
N GLY A 161 -3.58 14.03 4.51
CA GLY A 161 -3.02 15.24 5.12
C GLY A 161 -2.14 14.99 6.36
N ASN A 162 -1.97 13.74 6.79
CA ASN A 162 -1.11 13.38 7.90
C ASN A 162 0.33 13.15 7.43
N HIS A 163 1.23 14.09 7.74
CA HIS A 163 2.64 13.95 7.42
C HIS A 163 3.34 13.12 8.51
N ARG A 164 3.59 11.85 8.22
CA ARG A 164 4.36 10.92 9.05
C ARG A 164 5.77 10.72 8.50
N VAL A 165 6.66 10.20 9.34
CA VAL A 165 7.98 9.79 8.90
C VAL A 165 7.85 8.69 7.84
N GLY A 166 8.51 8.89 6.69
CA GLY A 166 8.45 7.92 5.59
C GLY A 166 9.07 6.58 5.97
N ILE A 167 8.45 5.50 5.53
CA ILE A 167 8.97 4.13 5.63
C ILE A 167 9.68 3.84 4.31
N ASN A 168 10.98 4.05 4.27
CA ASN A 168 11.84 3.92 3.10
C ASN A 168 13.24 3.45 3.51
N LYS A 169 14.09 3.15 2.52
CA LYS A 169 15.46 2.65 2.77
C LYS A 169 16.28 3.57 3.68
N ASP A 170 16.15 4.88 3.51
CA ASP A 170 16.96 5.87 4.26
C ASP A 170 16.58 5.86 5.74
N ASN A 171 15.30 5.69 6.07
CA ASN A 171 14.80 5.70 7.45
C ASN A 171 14.87 4.34 8.14
N ILE A 172 14.74 3.25 7.38
CA ILE A 172 14.69 1.88 7.94
C ILE A 172 16.07 1.20 7.90
N GLY A 173 16.92 1.54 6.92
CA GLY A 173 18.27 1.00 6.77
C GLY A 173 18.37 -0.21 5.83
N VAL A 174 17.23 -0.74 5.34
CA VAL A 174 17.15 -1.82 4.35
C VAL A 174 16.18 -1.44 3.23
N PRO A 175 16.23 -2.11 2.06
CA PRO A 175 15.26 -1.87 0.99
C PRO A 175 13.83 -1.98 1.49
N VAL A 176 12.96 -1.06 1.06
CA VAL A 176 11.53 -1.05 1.40
C VAL A 176 10.72 -1.04 0.13
N LEU A 177 9.92 -2.08 -0.07
CA LEU A 177 8.85 -2.13 -1.06
C LEU A 177 7.56 -1.67 -0.42
N ALA A 178 6.83 -0.81 -1.10
CA ALA A 178 5.49 -0.41 -0.71
C ALA A 178 4.46 -1.09 -1.60
N LEU A 179 3.40 -1.60 -0.99
CA LEU A 179 2.22 -2.13 -1.66
C LEU A 179 1.01 -1.41 -1.08
N GLY A 180 0.18 -0.85 -1.95
CA GLY A 180 -0.98 -0.10 -1.49
C GLY A 180 -2.20 -0.28 -2.37
N VAL A 181 -3.37 -0.21 -1.75
CA VAL A 181 -4.67 -0.26 -2.43
C VAL A 181 -5.50 0.93 -2.02
N PRO A 182 -6.06 1.71 -2.96
CA PRO A 182 -6.98 2.78 -2.64
C PRO A 182 -8.31 2.24 -2.10
N THR A 183 -8.60 2.48 -0.83
CA THR A 183 -9.81 2.02 -0.12
C THR A 183 -10.76 3.15 0.24
N VAL A 184 -10.27 4.38 0.24
CA VAL A 184 -11.03 5.60 0.51
C VAL A 184 -10.80 6.62 -0.58
N ILE A 185 -11.73 7.56 -0.72
CA ILE A 185 -11.58 8.75 -1.56
C ILE A 185 -12.10 9.95 -0.80
N ASP A 186 -11.42 11.05 -0.94
CA ASP A 186 -11.83 12.34 -0.42
C ASP A 186 -13.13 12.82 -1.11
N ALA A 187 -14.11 13.29 -0.34
CA ALA A 187 -15.41 13.70 -0.87
C ALA A 187 -15.30 14.90 -1.82
N PHE A 188 -14.36 15.82 -1.56
CA PHE A 188 -14.08 16.93 -2.47
C PHE A 188 -13.55 16.41 -3.82
N THR A 189 -12.69 15.40 -3.83
CA THR A 189 -12.22 14.74 -5.05
C THR A 189 -13.37 14.16 -5.87
N ILE A 190 -14.36 13.53 -5.21
CA ILE A 190 -15.57 13.03 -5.89
C ILE A 190 -16.36 14.21 -6.52
N ALA A 191 -16.57 15.27 -5.76
CA ALA A 191 -17.30 16.45 -6.25
C ALA A 191 -16.59 17.07 -7.46
N VAL A 192 -15.26 17.21 -7.40
CA VAL A 192 -14.45 17.73 -8.52
C VAL A 192 -14.55 16.83 -9.75
N ASP A 193 -14.44 15.51 -9.59
CA ASP A 193 -14.54 14.54 -10.69
C ASP A 193 -15.90 14.62 -11.39
N LEU A 194 -16.98 14.79 -10.62
CA LEU A 194 -18.35 14.88 -11.15
C LEU A 194 -18.62 16.20 -11.91
N VAL A 195 -18.10 17.32 -11.40
CA VAL A 195 -18.38 18.64 -12.01
C VAL A 195 -17.38 19.03 -13.08
N SER A 196 -16.17 18.46 -13.09
CA SER A 196 -15.12 18.80 -14.06
C SER A 196 -15.56 18.72 -15.53
N PRO A 197 -16.37 17.74 -15.98
CA PRO A 197 -16.90 17.71 -17.33
C PRO A 197 -17.81 18.89 -17.67
N LEU A 198 -18.56 19.42 -16.68
CA LEU A 198 -19.47 20.53 -16.83
C LEU A 198 -18.73 21.88 -16.92
N LEU A 199 -17.56 21.96 -16.27
CA LEU A 199 -16.72 23.16 -16.22
C LEU A 199 -15.73 23.26 -17.39
N LYS A 200 -15.84 22.43 -18.42
CA LYS A 200 -14.88 22.43 -19.56
C LYS A 200 -14.89 23.76 -20.33
N ASN A 201 -16.04 24.45 -20.40
CA ASN A 201 -16.21 25.71 -21.13
C ASN A 201 -16.07 26.94 -20.22
N CYS A 202 -15.84 26.79 -18.93
CA CYS A 202 -15.62 27.88 -17.99
C CYS A 202 -14.20 28.42 -18.10
N THR A 203 -14.02 29.72 -17.81
CA THR A 203 -12.70 30.30 -17.64
C THR A 203 -11.98 29.66 -16.43
N LYS A 204 -10.69 29.92 -16.33
CA LYS A 204 -9.89 29.41 -15.18
C LYS A 204 -10.40 30.02 -13.87
N GLU A 205 -10.70 31.30 -13.88
CA GLU A 205 -11.19 32.07 -12.73
C GLU A 205 -12.56 31.57 -12.25
N GLU A 206 -13.53 31.39 -13.17
CA GLU A 206 -14.84 30.81 -12.86
C GLU A 206 -14.74 29.41 -12.26
N ARG A 207 -13.83 28.60 -12.81
CA ARG A 207 -13.58 27.27 -12.30
C ARG A 207 -12.97 27.28 -10.89
N GLU A 208 -11.98 28.13 -10.63
CA GLU A 208 -11.35 28.27 -9.32
C GLU A 208 -12.36 28.79 -8.28
N GLU A 209 -13.19 29.77 -8.64
CA GLU A 209 -14.25 30.25 -7.76
C GLU A 209 -15.27 29.17 -7.42
N PHE A 210 -15.73 28.40 -8.40
CA PHE A 210 -16.68 27.32 -8.19
C PHE A 210 -16.09 26.21 -7.27
N LEU A 211 -14.85 25.79 -7.53
CA LEU A 211 -14.19 24.78 -6.72
C LEU A 211 -13.92 25.27 -5.29
N SER A 212 -13.60 26.56 -5.11
CA SER A 212 -13.41 27.14 -3.78
C SER A 212 -14.69 27.12 -2.94
N ARG A 213 -15.86 27.36 -3.56
CA ARG A 213 -17.17 27.26 -2.89
C ARG A 213 -17.43 25.81 -2.41
N ILE A 214 -17.21 24.81 -3.26
CA ILE A 214 -17.36 23.39 -2.87
C ILE A 214 -16.43 23.06 -1.69
N TYR A 215 -15.19 23.54 -1.72
CA TYR A 215 -14.23 23.31 -0.66
C TYR A 215 -14.67 23.92 0.69
N MET A 216 -15.26 25.12 0.67
CA MET A 216 -15.71 25.81 1.88
C MET A 216 -16.96 25.19 2.53
N GLU A 217 -17.70 24.32 1.84
CA GLU A 217 -18.88 23.64 2.40
C GLU A 217 -18.58 22.49 3.36
N GLY A 218 -17.31 22.32 3.78
CA GLY A 218 -16.91 21.38 4.82
C GLY A 218 -16.81 19.91 4.37
N ILE A 219 -16.88 19.65 3.05
CA ILE A 219 -16.72 18.27 2.51
C ILE A 219 -15.26 17.84 2.39
N SER A 220 -14.31 18.77 2.56
CA SER A 220 -12.87 18.51 2.48
C SER A 220 -12.34 17.57 3.57
N ASP A 221 -13.06 17.43 4.69
CA ASP A 221 -12.67 16.58 5.81
C ASP A 221 -13.39 15.23 5.82
N MET A 222 -14.16 14.94 4.76
CA MET A 222 -14.93 13.71 4.65
C MET A 222 -14.26 12.72 3.69
N TYR A 223 -14.11 11.48 4.16
CA TYR A 223 -13.67 10.37 3.33
C TYR A 223 -14.83 9.41 3.08
N VAL A 224 -14.92 8.93 1.84
CA VAL A 224 -15.98 8.04 1.36
C VAL A 224 -15.37 6.70 0.97
N THR A 225 -16.08 5.62 1.28
CA THR A 225 -15.71 4.26 0.91
C THR A 225 -16.89 3.57 0.21
N PRO A 226 -16.66 2.53 -0.61
CA PRO A 226 -17.74 1.73 -1.19
C PRO A 226 -18.60 1.06 -0.12
N LYS A 227 -19.87 0.83 -0.42
CA LYS A 227 -20.78 0.12 0.47
C LYS A 227 -20.33 -1.31 0.83
N ALA A 228 -19.55 -1.93 -0.06
CA ALA A 228 -19.06 -3.31 0.11
C ALA A 228 -17.64 -3.35 0.70
N ILE A 229 -17.18 -2.28 1.33
CA ILE A 229 -15.76 -2.12 1.76
C ILE A 229 -15.30 -3.30 2.64
N ASP A 230 -16.14 -3.82 3.53
CA ASP A 230 -15.80 -4.94 4.40
C ASP A 230 -15.40 -6.19 3.60
N THR A 231 -16.24 -6.55 2.62
CA THR A 231 -15.98 -7.68 1.72
C THR A 231 -14.84 -7.40 0.75
N ASP A 232 -14.77 -6.16 0.24
CA ASP A 232 -13.75 -5.76 -0.73
C ASP A 232 -12.35 -5.84 -0.12
N VAL A 233 -12.15 -5.28 1.07
CA VAL A 233 -10.84 -5.28 1.75
C VAL A 233 -10.43 -6.71 2.13
N GLN A 234 -11.35 -7.54 2.61
CA GLN A 234 -11.07 -8.95 2.90
C GLN A 234 -10.63 -9.73 1.66
N ASN A 235 -11.36 -9.60 0.54
CA ASN A 235 -11.02 -10.32 -0.67
C ASN A 235 -9.70 -9.84 -1.28
N ILE A 236 -9.45 -8.52 -1.26
CA ILE A 236 -8.20 -7.94 -1.76
C ILE A 236 -7.02 -8.35 -0.87
N SER A 237 -7.17 -8.30 0.45
CA SER A 237 -6.11 -8.74 1.37
C SER A 237 -5.76 -10.21 1.16
N GLY A 238 -6.77 -11.07 0.92
CA GLY A 238 -6.54 -12.49 0.60
C GLY A 238 -5.77 -12.71 -0.70
N VAL A 239 -5.96 -11.88 -1.74
CA VAL A 239 -5.16 -11.95 -2.97
C VAL A 239 -3.71 -11.55 -2.71
N ILE A 240 -3.51 -10.51 -1.88
CA ILE A 240 -2.16 -10.01 -1.57
C ILE A 240 -1.40 -11.01 -0.70
N SER A 241 -2.03 -11.57 0.35
CA SER A 241 -1.39 -12.57 1.21
C SER A 241 -1.06 -13.86 0.45
N GLU A 242 -1.95 -14.31 -0.45
CA GLU A 242 -1.70 -15.47 -1.31
C GLU A 242 -0.47 -15.27 -2.24
N ALA A 243 -0.29 -14.07 -2.79
CA ALA A 243 0.90 -13.74 -3.58
C ALA A 243 2.16 -13.68 -2.70
N LEU A 244 2.08 -13.07 -1.51
CA LEU A 244 3.21 -12.94 -0.59
C LEU A 244 3.67 -14.30 -0.05
N ASN A 245 2.75 -15.22 0.27
CA ASN A 245 3.08 -16.56 0.74
C ASN A 245 3.91 -17.36 -0.30
N GLN A 246 3.82 -17.00 -1.57
CA GLN A 246 4.57 -17.65 -2.64
C GLN A 246 5.91 -16.97 -2.97
N VAL A 247 6.22 -15.80 -2.38
CA VAL A 247 7.40 -14.99 -2.79
C VAL A 247 8.71 -15.74 -2.61
N LEU A 248 8.87 -16.46 -1.48
CA LEU A 248 10.08 -17.20 -1.12
C LEU A 248 10.07 -18.67 -1.60
N HIS A 249 8.95 -19.15 -2.13
CA HIS A 249 8.84 -20.50 -2.68
C HIS A 249 9.13 -20.47 -4.19
N ILE A 250 10.19 -21.15 -4.61
CA ILE A 250 10.60 -21.30 -6.02
C ILE A 250 10.22 -22.70 -6.49
#